data_16828ac2fd18e422775e0d594839d63e
#
_entry.id   16828ac2fd18e422775e0d594839d63e
#
_cell.length_a   1.000
_cell.length_b   1.000
_cell.length_c   1.000
_cell.angle_alpha   90.00
_cell.angle_beta   90.00
_cell.angle_gamma   90.00
#
_symmetry.space_group_name_H-M   'P 1'
#
loop_
_entity.id
_entity.type
_entity.pdbx_description
1 polymer ?
#
loop_
_entity_poly.entity_id
_entity_poly.type
_entity_poly.pdbx_seq_one_letter_code
_entity_poly.pdbx_strand_id
1 'polypeptide(L)'
;MRLDKFLKTNRIIKRRTVAQEVAKAGLVKKDGRILKPSYEVKPGDILEVSYGRRTLKILVTDDMKYQILEERFRGDEDEESN
;
A
#
# COMPACT_ATOMS: atom_id res chain seq x y z
N MET A 1 -12.51 -7.01 3.64
CA MET A 1 -12.00 -7.07 2.24
C MET A 1 -10.55 -7.51 2.27
N ARG A 2 -10.19 -8.47 1.43
CA ARG A 2 -8.79 -8.90 1.36
C ARG A 2 -7.89 -7.76 0.90
N LEU A 3 -6.65 -7.78 1.39
CA LEU A 3 -5.68 -6.74 1.07
C LEU A 3 -5.46 -6.60 -0.43
N ASP A 4 -5.28 -7.72 -1.13
CA ASP A 4 -5.04 -7.66 -2.57
C ASP A 4 -6.23 -7.02 -3.31
N LYS A 5 -7.45 -7.33 -2.89
CA LYS A 5 -8.63 -6.73 -3.47
C LYS A 5 -8.75 -5.25 -3.12
N PHE A 6 -8.43 -4.90 -1.87
CA PHE A 6 -8.48 -3.52 -1.41
C PHE A 6 -7.56 -2.63 -2.24
N LEU A 7 -6.33 -3.10 -2.47
CA LEU A 7 -5.33 -2.33 -3.23
C LEU A 7 -5.79 -2.13 -4.67
N LYS A 8 -6.38 -3.15 -5.26
CA LYS A 8 -6.88 -3.07 -6.63
C LYS A 8 -8.12 -2.20 -6.73
N THR A 9 -9.07 -2.41 -5.84
CA THR A 9 -10.35 -1.70 -5.85
C THR A 9 -10.14 -0.20 -5.69
N ASN A 10 -9.17 0.19 -4.84
CA ASN A 10 -8.86 1.58 -4.60
C ASN A 10 -7.81 2.13 -5.57
N ARG A 11 -7.43 1.35 -6.56
CA ARG A 11 -6.53 1.75 -7.64
C ARG A 11 -5.15 2.19 -7.14
N ILE A 12 -4.77 1.74 -5.95
CA ILE A 12 -3.41 1.92 -5.48
C ILE A 12 -2.50 1.07 -6.35
N ILE A 13 -2.95 -0.13 -6.68
CA ILE A 13 -2.29 -1.03 -7.64
C ILE A 13 -3.36 -1.47 -8.62
N LYS A 14 -3.09 -1.32 -9.91
CA LYS A 14 -4.11 -1.53 -10.93
C LYS A 14 -4.58 -2.96 -11.07
N ARG A 15 -3.70 -3.94 -10.82
CA ARG A 15 -4.01 -5.35 -11.03
C ARG A 15 -3.91 -6.10 -9.72
N ARG A 16 -4.91 -6.96 -9.46
CA ARG A 16 -4.94 -7.75 -8.22
C ARG A 16 -3.75 -8.71 -8.13
N THR A 17 -3.34 -9.29 -9.26
CA THR A 17 -2.18 -10.20 -9.27
C THR A 17 -0.91 -9.45 -8.86
N VAL A 18 -0.75 -8.22 -9.32
CA VAL A 18 0.40 -7.40 -8.92
C VAL A 18 0.30 -7.06 -7.44
N ALA A 19 -0.90 -6.75 -6.95
CA ALA A 19 -1.09 -6.49 -5.52
C ALA A 19 -0.66 -7.69 -4.68
N GLN A 20 -0.99 -8.91 -5.15
CA GLN A 20 -0.56 -10.12 -4.45
C GLN A 20 0.95 -10.23 -4.42
N GLU A 21 1.60 -9.94 -5.54
CA GLU A 21 3.07 -10.02 -5.61
C GLU A 21 3.72 -8.99 -4.70
N VAL A 22 3.18 -7.78 -4.67
CA VAL A 22 3.71 -6.71 -3.83
C VAL A 22 3.60 -7.11 -2.35
N ALA A 23 2.45 -7.64 -1.96
CA ALA A 23 2.26 -8.08 -0.57
C ALA A 23 3.19 -9.24 -0.23
N LYS A 24 3.32 -10.22 -1.13
CA LYS A 24 4.21 -11.37 -0.91
C LYS A 24 5.67 -10.95 -0.82
N ALA A 25 6.03 -9.87 -1.51
CA ALA A 25 7.40 -9.37 -1.46
C ALA A 25 7.70 -8.60 -0.18
N GLY A 26 6.72 -8.48 0.73
CA GLY A 26 6.93 -7.78 1.99
C GLY A 26 6.80 -6.29 1.91
N LEU A 27 6.15 -5.79 0.87
CA LEU A 27 6.09 -4.35 0.61
C LEU A 27 4.82 -3.70 1.13
N VAL A 28 3.95 -4.47 1.80
CA VAL A 28 2.77 -3.92 2.48
C VAL A 28 2.87 -4.29 3.94
N LYS A 29 2.85 -3.27 4.81
CA LYS A 29 3.04 -3.47 6.24
C LYS A 29 1.99 -2.73 7.05
N LYS A 30 1.73 -3.26 8.24
CA LYS A 30 0.93 -2.59 9.26
C LYS A 30 1.69 -2.71 10.56
N ASP A 31 2.00 -1.57 11.18
CA ASP A 31 2.76 -1.53 12.45
C ASP A 31 4.08 -2.29 12.32
N GLY A 32 4.72 -2.16 11.18
CA GLY A 32 6.01 -2.80 10.94
C GLY A 32 5.93 -4.27 10.57
N ARG A 33 4.73 -4.85 10.52
CA ARG A 33 4.53 -6.26 10.19
C ARG A 33 4.14 -6.42 8.74
N ILE A 34 4.77 -7.39 8.07
CA ILE A 34 4.45 -7.70 6.70
C ILE A 34 3.08 -8.36 6.64
N LEU A 35 2.22 -7.89 5.73
CA LEU A 35 0.88 -8.40 5.58
C LEU A 35 0.81 -9.36 4.39
N LYS A 36 0.03 -10.43 4.55
CA LYS A 36 -0.23 -11.37 3.46
C LYS A 36 -1.28 -10.80 2.52
N PRO A 37 -1.32 -11.24 1.26
CA PRO A 37 -2.37 -10.80 0.34
C PRO A 37 -3.78 -11.04 0.86
N SER A 38 -3.96 -12.08 1.67
CA SER A 38 -5.26 -12.44 2.21
C SER A 38 -5.62 -11.70 3.49
N TYR A 39 -4.74 -10.80 3.97
CA TYR A 39 -5.03 -10.04 5.18
C TYR A 39 -6.37 -9.32 5.05
N GLU A 40 -7.17 -9.40 6.10
CA GLU A 40 -8.50 -8.78 6.13
C GLU A 40 -8.35 -7.31 6.53
N VAL A 41 -8.50 -6.41 5.56
CA VAL A 41 -8.40 -4.97 5.79
C VAL A 41 -9.65 -4.47 6.49
N LYS A 42 -9.46 -3.61 7.48
CA LYS A 42 -10.55 -3.07 8.30
C LYS A 42 -10.46 -1.56 8.36
N PRO A 43 -11.60 -0.88 8.52
CA PRO A 43 -11.56 0.57 8.78
C PRO A 43 -10.67 0.88 9.98
N GLY A 44 -9.89 1.94 9.85
CA GLY A 44 -8.97 2.33 10.91
C GLY A 44 -7.58 1.77 10.76
N ASP A 45 -7.38 0.77 9.89
CA ASP A 45 -6.04 0.25 9.64
C ASP A 45 -5.15 1.33 9.02
N ILE A 46 -3.91 1.38 9.46
CA ILE A 46 -2.90 2.23 8.84
C ILE A 46 -1.92 1.31 8.14
N LEU A 47 -1.85 1.44 6.83
CA LEU A 47 -1.06 0.55 5.99
C LEU A 47 0.07 1.32 5.32
N GLU A 48 1.24 0.69 5.23
CA GLU A 48 2.36 1.20 4.44
C GLU A 48 2.48 0.35 3.20
N VAL A 49 2.40 0.99 2.04
CA VAL A 49 2.46 0.29 0.75
C VAL A 49 3.62 0.86 -0.05
N SER A 50 4.58 0.01 -0.38
CA SER A 50 5.71 0.39 -1.24
C SER A 50 5.51 -0.27 -2.59
N TYR A 51 5.29 0.54 -3.62
CA TYR A 51 5.06 0.03 -4.95
C TYR A 51 5.65 0.98 -5.97
N GLY A 52 6.44 0.44 -6.89
CA GLY A 52 7.14 1.26 -7.83
C GLY A 52 8.11 2.17 -7.09
N ARG A 53 8.04 3.46 -7.36
CA ARG A 53 8.92 4.44 -6.72
C ARG A 53 8.24 5.16 -5.56
N ARG A 54 7.03 4.75 -5.21
CA ARG A 54 6.23 5.41 -4.18
C ARG A 54 6.14 4.54 -2.94
N THR A 55 6.15 5.20 -1.80
CA THR A 55 5.78 4.58 -0.53
C THR A 55 4.66 5.42 0.05
N LEU A 56 3.52 4.78 0.27
CA LEU A 56 2.33 5.43 0.80
C LEU A 56 2.03 4.94 2.20
N LYS A 57 1.70 5.86 3.09
CA LYS A 57 1.12 5.53 4.38
C LYS A 57 -0.33 5.98 4.32
N ILE A 58 -1.25 5.06 4.46
CA ILE A 58 -2.67 5.34 4.26
C ILE A 58 -3.49 4.88 5.45
N LEU A 59 -4.58 5.59 5.68
CA LEU A 59 -5.59 5.24 6.68
C LEU A 59 -6.81 4.70 5.95
N VAL A 60 -7.25 3.50 6.32
CA VAL A 60 -8.45 2.90 5.74
C VAL A 60 -9.67 3.55 6.37
N THR A 61 -10.57 4.06 5.53
CA THR A 61 -11.77 4.75 5.96
C THR A 61 -12.93 3.79 6.17
N ASP A 62 -14.02 4.29 6.76
CA ASP A 62 -15.18 3.45 7.09
C ASP A 62 -15.83 2.87 5.85
N ASP A 63 -15.73 3.53 4.71
CA ASP A 63 -16.31 3.06 3.46
C ASP A 63 -15.31 2.24 2.64
N MET A 64 -14.24 1.75 3.29
CA MET A 64 -13.20 0.93 2.65
C MET A 64 -12.49 1.65 1.53
N LYS A 65 -12.34 2.94 1.68
CA LYS A 65 -11.47 3.76 0.86
C LYS A 65 -10.25 4.12 1.66
N TYR A 66 -9.49 5.11 1.24
CA TYR A 66 -8.27 5.45 1.97
C TYR A 66 -8.00 6.93 1.93
N GLN A 67 -7.25 7.34 2.93
CA GLN A 67 -6.77 8.71 3.07
C GLN A 67 -5.26 8.64 3.17
N ILE A 68 -4.55 9.41 2.34
CA ILE A 68 -3.09 9.41 2.36
C ILE A 68 -2.62 10.22 3.55
N LEU A 69 -1.87 9.57 4.43
CA LEU A 69 -1.26 10.23 5.59
C LEU A 69 0.14 10.71 5.26
N GLU A 70 0.86 9.96 4.43
CA GLU A 70 2.22 10.29 4.08
C GLU A 70 2.55 9.66 2.73
N GLU A 71 3.28 10.38 1.91
CA GLU A 71 3.70 9.87 0.61
C GLU A 71 5.15 10.24 0.39
N ARG A 72 5.95 9.25 -0.03
CA ARG A 72 7.36 9.45 -0.34
C ARG A 72 7.64 8.86 -1.70
N PHE A 73 8.55 9.49 -2.41
CA PHE A 73 9.01 8.99 -3.70
C PHE A 73 10.47 8.60 -3.57
N ARG A 74 10.78 7.34 -3.88
CA ARG A 74 12.16 6.88 -3.89
C ARG A 74 12.81 7.37 -5.16
N GLY A 75 14.06 7.77 -5.05
CA GLY A 75 14.81 8.24 -6.20
C GLY A 75 14.70 9.73 -6.44
N ASP A 76 13.92 10.44 -5.63
CA ASP A 76 13.81 11.88 -5.77
C ASP A 76 15.17 12.54 -5.55
N GLU A 77 15.90 12.06 -4.55
CA GLU A 77 17.21 12.61 -4.26
C GLU A 77 18.18 12.32 -5.42
N ASP A 78 17.99 11.25 -6.15
CA ASP A 78 18.83 10.97 -7.31
C ASP A 78 18.63 12.01 -8.39
N GLU A 79 17.40 12.42 -8.59
CA GLU A 79 17.07 13.44 -9.57
C GLU A 79 17.61 14.80 -9.14
N GLU A 80 17.52 15.07 -7.86
CA GLU A 80 17.97 16.35 -7.34
C GLU A 80 19.47 16.48 -7.38
N SER A 81 20.17 15.38 -7.28
CA SER A 81 21.63 15.41 -7.31
C SER A 81 22.18 15.75 -8.69
N ASN A 82 21.35 15.74 -9.67
CA ASN A 82 21.73 16.10 -11.02
C ASN A 82 21.49 17.59 -11.27
#